data_21776488476d6826446e4b65be35362d
#
_entry.id   21776488476d6826446e4b65be35362d
#
_cell.length_a   1.000
_cell.length_b   1.000
_cell.length_c   1.000
_cell.angle_alpha   90.00
_cell.angle_beta   90.00
_cell.angle_gamma   90.00
#
_symmetry.space_group_name_H-M   'P 1'
#
loop_
_entity.id
_entity.type
_entity.pdbx_description
1 polymer ?
#
loop_
_entity_poly.entity_id
_entity_poly.type
_entity_poly.pdbx_seq_one_letter_code
_entity_poly.pdbx_strand_id
1 'polypeptide(L)'
;DFIIMNIASVFNGNQDPGSNKLIDELLSTVIPDVNLNLNPDIIAKVIEYSKVATLIVVVDLNRPAILSSIDNFVDGLVGTFGVSDEVIFKMIFGDFNPTGKLPFEIPKSMNEVLLQKEDLPDDTDLPTYSFGFGLSY
;
A
#
# COMPACT_ATOMS: atom_id res chain seq x y z
N ASP A 1 12.21 -21.55 -0.63
CA ASP A 1 12.61 -20.27 0.00
C ASP A 1 11.54 -19.22 -0.31
N PHE A 2 11.18 -18.42 0.67
CA PHE A 2 10.25 -17.30 0.51
C PHE A 2 10.81 -16.05 1.21
N ILE A 3 10.38 -14.88 0.72
CA ILE A 3 10.73 -13.58 1.27
C ILE A 3 9.45 -12.87 1.71
N ILE A 4 9.43 -12.33 2.92
CA ILE A 4 8.40 -11.42 3.39
C ILE A 4 9.00 -10.02 3.42
N MET A 5 8.40 -9.10 2.68
CA MET A 5 8.82 -7.71 2.63
C MET A 5 7.72 -6.81 3.19
N ASN A 6 8.05 -6.04 4.22
CA ASN A 6 7.13 -5.06 4.79
C ASN A 6 7.38 -3.68 4.17
N ILE A 7 6.33 -3.07 3.66
CA ILE A 7 6.35 -1.73 3.06
C ILE A 7 5.36 -0.86 3.84
N ALA A 8 5.85 0.19 4.46
CA ALA A 8 4.96 1.23 4.94
C ALA A 8 4.49 2.07 3.75
N SER A 9 3.19 2.32 3.63
CA SER A 9 2.66 3.36 2.74
C SER A 9 2.97 4.73 3.33
N VAL A 10 4.26 5.00 3.49
CA VAL A 10 4.73 6.25 4.09
C VAL A 10 4.55 7.37 3.09
N PHE A 11 3.94 8.42 3.56
CA PHE A 11 4.15 9.75 3.04
C PHE A 11 5.66 9.96 2.86
N ASN A 12 6.13 10.06 1.61
CA ASN A 12 7.49 10.54 1.31
C ASN A 12 7.57 12.06 1.49
N GLY A 13 7.04 12.59 2.57
CA GLY A 13 7.55 13.80 3.14
C GLY A 13 8.88 13.41 3.76
N ASN A 14 9.97 13.97 3.24
CA ASN A 14 11.30 13.82 3.78
C ASN A 14 11.23 13.90 5.31
N GLN A 15 11.28 12.78 5.97
CA GLN A 15 11.51 12.71 7.42
C GLN A 15 13.02 12.92 7.65
N ASP A 16 13.52 14.05 7.18
CA ASP A 16 14.78 14.57 7.63
C ASP A 16 14.54 15.13 9.04
N PRO A 17 15.25 14.69 10.09
CA PRO A 17 15.07 15.16 11.45
C PRO A 17 15.28 16.67 11.64
N GLY A 18 15.65 17.39 10.58
CA GLY A 18 15.83 18.83 10.54
C GLY A 18 14.81 19.59 9.70
N SER A 19 13.87 18.94 9.04
CA SER A 19 12.86 19.64 8.27
C SER A 19 11.88 20.37 9.21
N ASN A 20 11.61 21.61 8.86
CA ASN A 20 10.80 22.53 9.66
C ASN A 20 9.34 22.06 9.56
N LYS A 21 8.88 21.30 10.57
CA LYS A 21 7.54 20.70 10.66
C LYS A 21 6.39 21.67 10.28
N LEU A 22 6.60 22.97 10.53
CA LEU A 22 5.69 24.05 10.16
C LEU A 22 5.64 24.30 8.65
N ILE A 23 6.75 24.13 7.94
CA ILE A 23 6.81 24.31 6.48
C ILE A 23 6.15 23.11 5.78
N ASP A 24 6.40 21.90 6.28
CA ASP A 24 5.77 20.68 5.74
C ASP A 24 4.26 20.69 6.00
N GLU A 25 3.81 21.19 7.15
CA GLU A 25 2.40 21.35 7.48
C GLU A 25 1.73 22.45 6.64
N LEU A 26 2.41 23.55 6.35
CA LEU A 26 1.93 24.62 5.45
C LEU A 26 1.91 24.17 3.99
N LEU A 27 2.94 23.46 3.52
CA LEU A 27 2.99 22.93 2.15
C LEU A 27 1.95 21.86 1.93
N SER A 28 1.67 20.99 2.90
CA SER A 28 0.60 19.99 2.82
C SER A 28 -0.79 20.61 2.79
N THR A 29 -0.95 21.83 3.28
CA THR A 29 -2.23 22.57 3.27
C THR A 29 -2.44 23.34 1.96
N VAL A 30 -1.34 23.76 1.30
CA VAL A 30 -1.40 24.60 0.09
C VAL A 30 -1.23 23.81 -1.19
N ILE A 31 -0.52 22.69 -1.14
CA ILE A 31 -0.37 21.73 -2.25
C ILE A 31 -0.55 20.35 -1.63
N PRO A 32 -1.75 19.77 -1.68
CA PRO A 32 -1.90 18.39 -1.29
C PRO A 32 -1.02 17.55 -2.25
N ASP A 33 0.14 17.13 -1.77
CA ASP A 33 0.97 16.15 -2.48
C ASP A 33 0.27 14.79 -2.39
N VAL A 34 -0.77 14.65 -3.20
CA VAL A 34 -1.59 13.45 -3.30
C VAL A 34 -0.86 12.44 -4.17
N ASN A 35 0.43 12.23 -3.94
CA ASN A 35 1.16 11.20 -4.64
C ASN A 35 1.01 9.86 -3.90
N LEU A 36 0.17 8.98 -4.40
CA LEU A 36 -0.06 7.63 -3.89
C LEU A 36 0.86 6.58 -4.52
N ASN A 37 1.77 6.96 -5.41
CA ASN A 37 2.73 6.05 -6.00
C ASN A 37 3.71 5.53 -4.95
N LEU A 38 4.11 4.26 -5.10
CA LEU A 38 5.20 3.70 -4.31
C LEU A 38 6.54 4.33 -4.72
N ASN A 39 7.47 4.38 -3.77
CA ASN A 39 8.83 4.81 -4.04
C ASN A 39 9.48 3.89 -5.10
N PRO A 40 10.13 4.44 -6.15
CA PRO A 40 10.81 3.67 -7.18
C PRO A 40 11.84 2.66 -6.65
N ASP A 41 12.54 2.99 -5.57
CA ASP A 41 13.50 2.08 -4.94
C ASP A 41 12.82 0.84 -4.32
N ILE A 42 11.61 1.01 -3.79
CA ILE A 42 10.79 -0.09 -3.27
C ILE A 42 10.36 -0.99 -4.43
N ILE A 43 9.88 -0.41 -5.52
CA ILE A 43 9.47 -1.15 -6.72
C ILE A 43 10.65 -1.96 -7.28
N ALA A 44 11.84 -1.35 -7.35
CA ALA A 44 13.05 -2.02 -7.81
C ALA A 44 13.41 -3.23 -6.94
N LYS A 45 13.32 -3.10 -5.60
CA LYS A 45 13.56 -4.22 -4.66
C LYS A 45 12.53 -5.33 -4.79
N VAL A 46 11.24 -5.00 -4.96
CA VAL A 46 10.19 -5.99 -5.21
C VAL A 46 10.51 -6.79 -6.47
N ILE A 47 10.87 -6.13 -7.57
CA ILE A 47 11.24 -6.78 -8.83
C ILE A 47 12.51 -7.63 -8.67
N GLU A 48 13.48 -7.20 -7.88
CA GLU A 48 14.69 -7.96 -7.61
C GLU A 48 14.37 -9.24 -6.83
N TYR A 49 13.62 -9.13 -5.75
CA TYR A 49 13.30 -10.26 -4.87
C TYR A 49 12.36 -11.27 -5.54
N SER A 50 11.43 -10.82 -6.38
CA SER A 50 10.52 -11.70 -7.12
C SER A 50 11.23 -12.67 -8.08
N LYS A 51 12.48 -12.38 -8.47
CA LYS A 51 13.28 -13.24 -9.35
C LYS A 51 13.97 -14.39 -8.63
N VAL A 52 14.10 -14.31 -7.32
CA VAL A 52 14.92 -15.24 -6.53
C VAL A 52 14.14 -16.10 -5.55
N ALA A 53 12.93 -15.69 -5.18
CA ALA A 53 12.09 -16.44 -4.24
C ALA A 53 10.61 -16.09 -4.39
N THR A 54 9.72 -16.93 -3.83
CA THR A 54 8.31 -16.58 -3.61
C THR A 54 8.23 -15.34 -2.73
N LEU A 55 7.57 -14.30 -3.21
CA LEU A 55 7.56 -12.99 -2.56
C LEU A 55 6.19 -12.66 -2.00
N ILE A 56 6.11 -12.50 -0.68
CA ILE A 56 4.94 -11.96 0.01
C ILE A 56 5.25 -10.52 0.43
N VAL A 57 4.44 -9.59 -0.06
CA VAL A 57 4.57 -8.17 0.30
C VAL A 57 3.45 -7.79 1.26
N VAL A 58 3.84 -7.22 2.38
CA VAL A 58 2.93 -6.65 3.38
C VAL A 58 2.97 -5.14 3.26
N VAL A 59 1.83 -4.52 3.03
CA VAL A 59 1.70 -3.07 2.88
C VAL A 59 0.87 -2.51 4.03
N ASP A 60 1.44 -1.62 4.81
CA ASP A 60 0.67 -0.87 5.80
C ASP A 60 -0.11 0.26 5.11
N LEU A 61 -1.42 0.09 5.03
CA LEU A 61 -2.35 0.97 4.33
C LEU A 61 -2.95 2.03 5.27
N ASN A 62 -2.12 2.71 6.05
CA ASN A 62 -2.57 3.88 6.82
C ASN A 62 -3.21 4.95 5.90
N ARG A 63 -2.91 4.87 4.63
CA ARG A 63 -3.59 5.58 3.53
C ARG A 63 -3.55 4.69 2.28
N PRO A 64 -4.44 4.90 1.28
CA PRO A 64 -4.38 4.21 0.00
C PRO A 64 -3.00 4.37 -0.67
N ALA A 65 -2.60 3.36 -1.43
CA ALA A 65 -1.37 3.38 -2.24
C ALA A 65 -1.64 2.74 -3.59
N ILE A 66 -0.94 3.19 -4.65
CA ILE A 66 -1.04 2.58 -5.97
C ILE A 66 -0.15 1.34 -5.99
N LEU A 67 -0.77 0.16 -5.99
CA LEU A 67 -0.10 -1.13 -5.91
C LEU A 67 0.09 -1.80 -7.27
N SER A 68 -0.50 -1.26 -8.33
CA SER A 68 -0.42 -1.78 -9.71
C SER A 68 1.01 -1.94 -10.22
N SER A 69 1.95 -1.15 -9.70
CA SER A 69 3.37 -1.22 -10.06
C SER A 69 4.09 -2.46 -9.53
N ILE A 70 3.55 -3.12 -8.50
CA ILE A 70 4.15 -4.30 -7.86
C ILE A 70 3.26 -5.55 -7.94
N ASP A 71 1.98 -5.38 -8.20
CA ASP A 71 0.97 -6.45 -8.15
C ASP A 71 1.34 -7.69 -8.99
N ASN A 72 1.90 -7.48 -10.18
CA ASN A 72 2.32 -8.57 -11.07
C ASN A 72 3.65 -9.26 -10.68
N PHE A 73 4.35 -8.77 -9.67
CA PHE A 73 5.64 -9.27 -9.24
C PHE A 73 5.60 -10.00 -7.90
N VAL A 74 4.44 -10.02 -7.24
CA VAL A 74 4.28 -10.62 -5.92
C VAL A 74 3.40 -11.86 -5.97
N ASP A 75 3.72 -12.88 -5.18
CA ASP A 75 2.92 -14.10 -5.05
C ASP A 75 1.84 -13.95 -3.99
N GLY A 76 2.04 -13.05 -3.04
CA GLY A 76 1.06 -12.68 -2.02
C GLY A 76 1.15 -11.20 -1.66
N LEU A 77 -0.02 -10.57 -1.54
CA LEU A 77 -0.14 -9.17 -1.15
C LEU A 77 -1.07 -9.06 0.05
N VAL A 78 -0.58 -8.46 1.13
CA VAL A 78 -1.30 -8.31 2.40
C VAL A 78 -1.40 -6.85 2.76
N GLY A 79 -2.62 -6.32 2.81
CA GLY A 79 -2.88 -4.99 3.34
C GLY A 79 -3.07 -5.02 4.86
N THR A 80 -2.41 -4.12 5.58
CA THR A 80 -2.55 -3.99 7.04
C THR A 80 -2.91 -2.56 7.44
N PHE A 81 -3.44 -2.41 8.64
CA PHE A 81 -3.89 -1.14 9.21
C PHE A 81 -3.35 -1.01 10.64
N GLY A 82 -2.02 -1.06 10.79
CA GLY A 82 -1.37 -0.92 12.09
C GLY A 82 -1.41 -2.18 12.97
N VAL A 83 -1.29 -3.36 12.39
CA VAL A 83 -1.19 -4.62 13.13
C VAL A 83 0.27 -4.96 13.46
N SER A 84 0.50 -5.77 14.50
CA SER A 84 1.83 -6.24 14.87
C SER A 84 2.36 -7.31 13.90
N ASP A 85 3.67 -7.42 13.80
CA ASP A 85 4.34 -8.44 12.98
C ASP A 85 3.92 -9.87 13.38
N GLU A 86 3.68 -10.11 14.68
CA GLU A 86 3.22 -11.42 15.17
C GLU A 86 1.88 -11.83 14.52
N VAL A 87 0.94 -10.90 14.39
CA VAL A 87 -0.36 -11.16 13.76
C VAL A 87 -0.19 -11.44 12.27
N ILE A 88 0.68 -10.67 11.60
CA ILE A 88 1.01 -10.87 10.18
C ILE A 88 1.57 -12.28 9.95
N PHE A 89 2.54 -12.69 10.75
CA PHE A 89 3.13 -14.03 10.64
C PHE A 89 2.10 -15.14 10.89
N LYS A 90 1.30 -15.02 11.94
CA LYS A 90 0.23 -16.00 12.23
C LYS A 90 -0.75 -16.15 11.07
N MET A 91 -1.09 -15.07 10.41
CA MET A 91 -1.95 -15.10 9.23
C MET A 91 -1.23 -15.76 8.05
N ILE A 92 0.00 -15.36 7.73
CA ILE A 92 0.76 -15.92 6.61
C ILE A 92 1.00 -17.42 6.78
N PHE A 93 1.26 -17.89 8.00
CA PHE A 93 1.48 -19.32 8.29
C PHE A 93 0.20 -20.13 8.55
N GLY A 94 -0.97 -19.49 8.44
CA GLY A 94 -2.25 -20.18 8.50
C GLY A 94 -2.78 -20.45 9.91
N ASP A 95 -2.23 -19.82 10.94
CA ASP A 95 -2.72 -19.96 12.32
C ASP A 95 -4.13 -19.36 12.49
N PHE A 96 -4.51 -18.42 11.64
CA PHE A 96 -5.88 -17.95 11.51
C PHE A 96 -6.22 -17.54 10.08
N ASN A 97 -7.49 -17.64 9.72
CA ASN A 97 -8.01 -17.27 8.42
C ASN A 97 -8.32 -15.76 8.38
N PRO A 98 -7.72 -14.98 7.46
CA PRO A 98 -8.05 -13.58 7.31
C PRO A 98 -9.52 -13.39 6.87
N THR A 99 -10.21 -12.46 7.49
CA THR A 99 -11.60 -12.09 7.17
C THR A 99 -11.76 -10.62 6.83
N GLY A 100 -10.66 -9.87 6.89
CA GLY A 100 -10.63 -8.45 6.60
C GLY A 100 -11.01 -8.14 5.16
N LYS A 101 -11.67 -7.00 4.96
CA LYS A 101 -12.04 -6.47 3.66
C LYS A 101 -11.51 -5.06 3.53
N LEU A 102 -11.11 -4.66 2.31
CA LEU A 102 -10.64 -3.31 2.06
C LEU A 102 -11.75 -2.29 2.35
N PRO A 103 -11.48 -1.28 3.19
CA PRO A 103 -12.43 -0.21 3.51
C PRO A 103 -12.50 0.88 2.45
N PHE A 104 -11.71 0.80 1.40
CA PHE A 104 -11.67 1.66 0.22
C PHE A 104 -11.14 0.85 -0.97
N GLU A 105 -11.32 1.36 -2.17
CA GLU A 105 -10.70 0.76 -3.35
C GLU A 105 -9.22 1.15 -3.46
N ILE A 106 -8.43 0.30 -4.13
CA ILE A 106 -7.05 0.62 -4.50
C ILE A 106 -7.01 1.05 -5.95
N PRO A 107 -6.84 2.35 -6.24
CA PRO A 107 -6.83 2.85 -7.61
C PRO A 107 -5.63 2.31 -8.38
N LYS A 108 -5.77 2.21 -9.68
CA LYS A 108 -4.73 1.69 -10.57
C LYS A 108 -3.65 2.71 -10.89
N SER A 109 -4.01 3.99 -10.90
CA SER A 109 -3.11 5.07 -11.29
C SER A 109 -3.46 6.39 -10.61
N MET A 110 -2.50 7.32 -10.60
CA MET A 110 -2.74 8.69 -10.13
C MET A 110 -3.81 9.43 -10.96
N ASN A 111 -3.95 9.12 -12.24
CA ASN A 111 -5.00 9.72 -13.06
C ASN A 111 -6.40 9.35 -12.55
N GLU A 112 -6.59 8.10 -12.12
CA GLU A 112 -7.86 7.68 -11.51
C GLU A 112 -8.10 8.41 -10.20
N VAL A 113 -7.08 8.50 -9.33
CA VAL A 113 -7.16 9.26 -8.06
C VAL A 113 -7.62 10.69 -8.28
N LEU A 114 -7.09 11.36 -9.31
CA LEU A 114 -7.45 12.76 -9.61
C LEU A 114 -8.88 12.93 -10.18
N LEU A 115 -9.48 11.85 -10.66
CA LEU A 115 -10.84 11.84 -11.20
C LEU A 115 -11.87 11.38 -10.15
N GLN A 116 -11.43 10.81 -9.03
CA GLN A 116 -12.30 10.38 -7.94
C GLN A 116 -13.04 11.59 -7.34
N LYS A 117 -14.27 11.36 -6.93
CA LYS A 117 -15.07 12.34 -6.21
C LYS A 117 -14.71 12.30 -4.74
N GLU A 118 -14.74 13.46 -4.11
CA GLU A 118 -14.58 13.55 -2.65
C GLU A 118 -15.67 12.71 -1.95
N ASP A 119 -15.28 12.06 -0.85
CA ASP A 119 -16.18 11.28 0.02
C ASP A 119 -16.79 10.00 -0.59
N LEU A 120 -16.31 9.52 -1.75
CA LEU A 120 -16.73 8.24 -2.31
C LEU A 120 -15.56 7.22 -2.23
N PRO A 121 -15.77 6.06 -1.58
CA PRO A 121 -14.71 5.05 -1.42
C PRO A 121 -14.54 4.12 -2.62
N ASP A 122 -15.38 4.21 -3.64
CA ASP A 122 -15.54 3.20 -4.70
C ASP A 122 -16.09 3.77 -6.02
N ASP A 123 -15.54 4.88 -6.51
CA ASP A 123 -16.00 5.52 -7.74
C ASP A 123 -15.06 5.36 -8.95
N THR A 124 -14.07 4.47 -8.85
CA THR A 124 -13.16 4.13 -9.95
C THR A 124 -13.73 2.99 -10.81
N ASP A 125 -13.73 3.16 -12.12
CA ASP A 125 -14.28 2.15 -13.04
C ASP A 125 -13.50 0.82 -13.01
N LEU A 126 -12.17 0.88 -12.90
CA LEU A 126 -11.29 -0.30 -12.94
C LEU A 126 -10.18 -0.22 -11.87
N PRO A 127 -10.51 -0.30 -10.60
CA PRO A 127 -9.50 -0.28 -9.53
C PRO A 127 -8.60 -1.53 -9.60
N THR A 128 -7.39 -1.45 -9.05
CA THR A 128 -6.54 -2.64 -8.84
C THR A 128 -7.22 -3.62 -7.90
N TYR A 129 -7.81 -3.11 -6.82
CA TYR A 129 -8.64 -3.86 -5.88
C TYR A 129 -9.87 -3.04 -5.52
N SER A 130 -11.04 -3.65 -5.64
CA SER A 130 -12.32 -2.98 -5.35
C SER A 130 -12.55 -2.81 -3.85
N PHE A 131 -13.39 -1.86 -3.48
CA PHE A 131 -13.95 -1.75 -2.15
C PHE A 131 -14.54 -3.10 -1.70
N GLY A 132 -14.27 -3.48 -0.46
CA GLY A 132 -14.74 -4.77 0.08
C GLY A 132 -13.96 -6.00 -0.40
N PHE A 133 -12.91 -5.84 -1.22
CA PHE A 133 -12.06 -6.96 -1.63
C PHE A 133 -11.31 -7.56 -0.44
N GLY A 134 -11.15 -8.87 -0.44
CA GLY A 134 -10.35 -9.61 0.53
C GLY A 134 -10.50 -11.11 0.32
N LEU A 135 -9.37 -11.81 0.40
CA LEU A 135 -9.27 -13.26 0.28
C LEU A 135 -9.36 -13.93 1.67
N SER A 136 -9.63 -15.22 1.64
CA SER A 136 -9.61 -16.11 2.81
C SER A 136 -9.12 -17.48 2.37
N TYR A 137 -8.60 -18.27 3.29
CA TYR A 137 -8.25 -19.67 3.04
C TYR A 137 -9.50 -20.54 2.90
#